data_ac5ff40a60b2ac4c16121eea281fc746
#
_entry.id   ac5ff40a60b2ac4c16121eea281fc746
#
_cell.length_a   1.000
_cell.length_b   1.000
_cell.length_c   1.000
_cell.angle_alpha   90.00
_cell.angle_beta   90.00
_cell.angle_gamma   90.00
#
_symmetry.space_group_name_H-M   'P 1'
#
loop_
_entity.id
_entity.type
_entity.pdbx_description
1 polymer ?
#
loop_
_entity_poly.entity_id
_entity_poly.type
_entity_poly.pdbx_seq_one_letter_code
_entity_poly.pdbx_strand_id
1 'polypeptide(L)'
;MIESISKEDAADLFDIIYRSLDVKPEEDEPMMNVLVLYEADRWVVFVFPREKHRPACYTAEGEANLLSSPASVDLGGVFITPVEKDFLKITAEDVAQILSEVCLSATDFHKVRQRIREKI
;
A
#
# COMPACT_ATOMS: atom_id res chain seq x y z
N MET A 1 -3.13 -7.74 -7.38
CA MET A 1 -2.39 -7.52 -8.65
C MET A 1 -3.33 -7.75 -9.80
N ILE A 2 -3.29 -6.87 -10.79
CA ILE A 2 -3.97 -6.99 -12.09
C ILE A 2 -2.89 -7.24 -13.14
N GLU A 3 -3.18 -8.11 -14.10
CA GLU A 3 -2.35 -8.33 -15.28
C GLU A 3 -3.25 -8.39 -16.51
N SER A 4 -3.00 -7.55 -17.52
CA SER A 4 -3.79 -7.47 -18.75
C SER A 4 -2.95 -7.01 -19.92
N ILE A 5 -3.28 -7.52 -21.11
CA ILE A 5 -2.73 -7.05 -22.39
C ILE A 5 -3.44 -5.77 -22.89
N SER A 6 -4.64 -5.47 -22.36
CA SER A 6 -5.43 -4.29 -22.69
C SER A 6 -5.35 -3.28 -21.54
N LYS A 7 -5.11 -2.02 -21.90
CA LYS A 7 -5.15 -0.89 -20.96
C LYS A 7 -6.57 -0.68 -20.41
N GLU A 8 -7.55 -0.82 -21.28
CA GLU A 8 -8.98 -0.66 -20.94
C GLU A 8 -9.40 -1.73 -19.93
N ASP A 9 -9.07 -3.00 -20.16
CA ASP A 9 -9.36 -4.09 -19.21
C ASP A 9 -8.65 -3.89 -17.88
N ALA A 10 -7.40 -3.41 -17.91
CA ALA A 10 -6.67 -3.11 -16.67
C ALA A 10 -7.34 -1.97 -15.89
N ALA A 11 -7.87 -0.96 -16.57
CA ALA A 11 -8.61 0.13 -15.94
C ALA A 11 -9.94 -0.33 -15.34
N ASP A 12 -10.69 -1.17 -16.05
CA ASP A 12 -11.95 -1.74 -15.58
C ASP A 12 -11.75 -2.62 -14.34
N LEU A 13 -10.73 -3.46 -14.35
CA LEU A 13 -10.36 -4.27 -13.19
C LEU A 13 -9.91 -3.42 -12.00
N PHE A 14 -9.18 -2.33 -12.27
CA PHE A 14 -8.80 -1.38 -11.23
C PHE A 14 -10.03 -0.70 -10.62
N ASP A 15 -11.02 -0.30 -11.42
CA ASP A 15 -12.27 0.31 -10.94
C ASP A 15 -13.05 -0.67 -10.02
N ILE A 16 -13.08 -1.96 -10.37
CA ILE A 16 -13.67 -3.00 -9.51
C ILE A 16 -12.94 -3.06 -8.15
N ILE A 17 -11.61 -3.03 -8.15
CA ILE A 17 -10.83 -3.03 -6.92
C ILE A 17 -11.11 -1.76 -6.11
N TYR A 18 -11.03 -0.59 -6.74
CA TYR A 18 -11.28 0.71 -6.12
C TYR A 18 -12.63 0.74 -5.39
N ARG A 19 -13.70 0.32 -6.07
CA ARG A 19 -15.07 0.25 -5.52
C ARG A 19 -15.29 -0.89 -4.50
N SER A 20 -14.30 -1.74 -4.30
CA SER A 20 -14.36 -2.82 -3.31
C SER A 20 -13.64 -2.47 -2.01
N LEU A 21 -12.89 -1.37 -2.00
CA LEU A 21 -12.21 -0.85 -0.82
C LEU A 21 -13.17 0.01 0.02
N ASP A 22 -12.95 0.00 1.33
CA ASP A 22 -13.70 0.87 2.24
C ASP A 22 -13.10 2.29 2.21
N VAL A 23 -13.98 3.29 2.26
CA VAL A 23 -13.60 4.69 2.44
C VAL A 23 -13.85 5.06 3.89
N LYS A 24 -12.84 5.59 4.57
CA LYS A 24 -12.96 6.04 5.95
C LYS A 24 -13.78 7.33 6.03
N PRO A 25 -14.49 7.57 7.16
CA PRO A 25 -15.36 8.74 7.29
C PRO A 25 -14.69 10.09 7.06
N GLU A 26 -13.39 10.16 7.33
CA GLU A 26 -12.55 11.37 7.17
C GLU A 26 -11.88 11.50 5.81
N GLU A 27 -12.08 10.52 4.92
CA GLU A 27 -11.44 10.47 3.61
C GLU A 27 -12.48 10.57 2.49
N ASP A 28 -12.09 11.14 1.36
CA ASP A 28 -12.93 11.25 0.16
C ASP A 28 -12.80 10.02 -0.75
N GLU A 29 -11.74 9.22 -0.56
CA GLU A 29 -11.42 8.07 -1.39
C GLU A 29 -10.77 6.95 -0.56
N PRO A 30 -10.74 5.70 -1.06
CA PRO A 30 -10.07 4.62 -0.37
C PRO A 30 -8.56 4.85 -0.29
N MET A 31 -7.98 4.57 0.87
CA MET A 31 -6.54 4.69 1.07
C MET A 31 -5.82 3.53 0.39
N MET A 32 -4.95 3.83 -0.56
CA MET A 32 -4.13 2.84 -1.26
C MET A 32 -2.85 3.45 -1.83
N ASN A 33 -1.90 2.60 -2.15
CA ASN A 33 -0.79 2.91 -3.05
C ASN A 33 -0.91 2.05 -4.30
N VAL A 34 -0.49 2.58 -5.43
CA VAL A 34 -0.57 1.90 -6.72
C VAL A 34 0.78 1.96 -7.42
N LEU A 35 1.21 0.82 -7.94
CA LEU A 35 2.35 0.72 -8.85
C LEU A 35 1.85 0.18 -10.18
N VAL A 36 2.25 0.83 -11.26
CA VAL A 36 1.89 0.41 -12.61
C VAL A 36 3.16 0.16 -13.42
N LEU A 37 3.24 -1.01 -14.01
CA LEU A 37 4.32 -1.42 -14.91
C LEU A 37 3.73 -1.78 -16.27
N TYR A 38 4.48 -1.47 -17.32
CA TYR A 38 4.22 -2.01 -18.66
C TYR A 38 5.46 -2.78 -19.11
N GLU A 39 5.35 -4.07 -19.20
CA GLU A 39 6.44 -4.97 -19.53
C GLU A 39 5.94 -6.15 -20.37
N ALA A 40 6.71 -6.57 -21.36
CA ALA A 40 6.37 -7.69 -22.24
C ALA A 40 4.95 -7.59 -22.83
N ASP A 41 4.58 -6.40 -23.30
CA ASP A 41 3.26 -6.07 -23.88
C ASP A 41 2.07 -6.29 -22.93
N ARG A 42 2.32 -6.17 -21.62
CA ARG A 42 1.30 -6.31 -20.55
C ARG A 42 1.34 -5.16 -19.57
N TRP A 43 0.16 -4.77 -19.13
CA TRP A 43 -0.05 -3.90 -17.99
C TRP A 43 -0.08 -4.72 -16.72
N VAL A 44 0.76 -4.38 -15.75
CA VAL A 44 0.76 -4.99 -14.42
C VAL A 44 0.50 -3.89 -13.40
N VAL A 45 -0.58 -4.04 -12.65
CA VAL A 45 -0.99 -3.05 -11.63
C VAL A 45 -1.00 -3.72 -10.26
N PHE A 46 -0.18 -3.22 -9.36
CA PHE A 46 -0.18 -3.60 -7.95
C PHE A 46 -0.96 -2.56 -7.17
N VAL A 47 -1.97 -3.01 -6.45
CA VAL A 47 -2.74 -2.19 -5.52
C VAL A 47 -2.46 -2.64 -4.11
N PHE A 48 -2.00 -1.72 -3.27
CA PHE A 48 -1.71 -1.92 -1.85
C PHE A 48 -2.74 -1.16 -1.02
N PRO A 49 -3.82 -1.80 -0.58
CA PRO A 49 -4.80 -1.15 0.28
C PRO A 49 -4.18 -0.76 1.62
N ARG A 50 -4.51 0.43 2.10
CA ARG A 50 -3.93 1.02 3.30
C ARG A 50 -4.93 1.10 4.43
N GLU A 51 -4.42 0.93 5.66
CA GLU A 51 -5.17 1.16 6.90
C GLU A 51 -4.99 2.59 7.40
N LYS A 52 -3.79 3.13 7.24
CA LYS A 52 -3.46 4.50 7.66
C LYS A 52 -2.29 5.08 6.87
N HIS A 53 -2.15 6.41 6.90
CA HIS A 53 -1.10 7.11 6.16
C HIS A 53 0.29 6.92 6.78
N ARG A 54 0.37 6.89 8.12
CA ARG A 54 1.64 6.87 8.85
C ARG A 54 1.62 5.85 9.98
N PRO A 55 2.76 5.17 10.23
CA PRO A 55 2.90 4.30 11.40
C PRO A 55 3.03 5.12 12.69
N ALA A 56 2.81 4.49 13.84
CA ALA A 56 2.91 5.14 15.14
C ALA A 56 4.31 5.70 15.43
N CYS A 57 5.36 5.03 14.94
CA CYS A 57 6.74 5.48 15.10
C CYS A 57 7.04 6.82 14.42
N TYR A 58 6.22 7.26 13.45
CA TYR A 58 6.40 8.55 12.77
C TYR A 58 6.28 9.73 13.73
N THR A 59 5.35 9.66 14.66
CA THR A 59 5.08 10.73 15.67
C THR A 59 5.56 10.36 17.06
N ALA A 60 6.20 9.22 17.25
CA ALA A 60 6.76 8.81 18.53
C ALA A 60 7.89 9.75 18.98
N GLU A 61 8.17 9.78 20.26
CA GLU A 61 9.25 10.58 20.84
C GLU A 61 10.48 9.72 21.14
N GLY A 62 11.64 10.37 21.22
CA GLY A 62 12.90 9.75 21.61
C GLY A 62 13.35 8.62 20.69
N GLU A 63 13.87 7.57 21.28
CA GLU A 63 14.43 6.41 20.54
C GLU A 63 13.39 5.61 19.76
N ALA A 64 12.13 5.68 20.13
CA ALA A 64 11.03 5.04 19.40
C ALA A 64 10.66 5.76 18.08
N ASN A 65 11.15 6.97 17.88
CA ASN A 65 10.86 7.75 16.67
C ASN A 65 11.62 7.20 15.46
N LEU A 66 10.88 6.88 14.42
CA LEU A 66 11.36 6.63 13.06
C LEU A 66 10.55 7.49 12.10
N LEU A 67 11.19 8.46 11.47
CA LEU A 67 10.55 9.37 10.54
C LEU A 67 10.35 8.70 9.17
N SER A 68 9.48 7.68 9.13
CA SER A 68 9.13 6.95 7.94
C SER A 68 7.63 7.01 7.68
N SER A 69 7.26 7.40 6.47
CA SER A 69 5.88 7.41 5.98
C SER A 69 5.85 6.70 4.64
N PRO A 70 5.81 5.35 4.63
CA PRO A 70 5.98 4.59 3.41
C PRO A 70 4.86 4.86 2.42
N ALA A 71 5.22 4.97 1.15
CA ALA A 71 4.35 5.21 0.02
C ALA A 71 4.66 4.24 -1.13
N SER A 72 4.27 4.57 -2.36
CA SER A 72 4.45 3.69 -3.52
C SER A 72 5.92 3.35 -3.80
N VAL A 73 6.85 4.28 -3.58
CA VAL A 73 8.29 4.03 -3.76
C VAL A 73 8.80 2.96 -2.82
N ASP A 74 8.40 3.03 -1.54
CA ASP A 74 8.82 2.06 -0.51
C ASP A 74 8.24 0.67 -0.81
N LEU A 75 6.98 0.61 -1.21
CA LEU A 75 6.33 -0.64 -1.63
C LEU A 75 6.91 -1.20 -2.94
N GLY A 76 7.49 -0.35 -3.77
CA GLY A 76 8.22 -0.72 -4.98
C GLY A 76 9.63 -1.26 -4.74
N GLY A 77 10.10 -1.28 -3.49
CA GLY A 77 11.37 -1.90 -3.10
C GLY A 77 12.47 -0.93 -2.69
N VAL A 78 12.21 0.38 -2.61
CA VAL A 78 13.18 1.39 -2.14
C VAL A 78 12.64 2.08 -0.92
N PHE A 79 13.00 1.58 0.27
CA PHE A 79 12.54 2.14 1.54
C PHE A 79 13.35 3.39 1.91
N ILE A 80 12.66 4.52 2.07
CA ILE A 80 13.28 5.83 2.30
C ILE A 80 13.26 6.18 3.79
N THR A 81 14.46 6.45 4.33
CA THR A 81 14.68 7.00 5.66
C THR A 81 15.31 8.38 5.51
N PRO A 82 14.55 9.48 5.61
CA PRO A 82 15.04 10.82 5.31
C PRO A 82 15.99 11.39 6.35
N VAL A 83 16.13 10.75 7.51
CA VAL A 83 16.96 11.20 8.62
C VAL A 83 18.08 10.20 8.87
N GLU A 84 19.33 10.69 8.94
CA GLU A 84 20.53 9.86 9.11
C GLU A 84 20.45 8.94 10.33
N LYS A 85 19.98 9.44 11.47
CA LYS A 85 19.83 8.62 12.69
C LYS A 85 18.96 7.38 12.46
N ASP A 86 17.90 7.49 11.64
CA ASP A 86 16.98 6.43 11.32
C ASP A 86 17.60 5.45 10.33
N PHE A 87 18.31 5.97 9.32
CA PHE A 87 19.04 5.17 8.34
C PHE A 87 20.06 4.25 9.01
N LEU A 88 20.77 4.74 10.03
CA LEU A 88 21.79 3.97 10.73
C LEU A 88 21.23 2.91 11.68
N LYS A 89 19.99 3.06 12.16
CA LYS A 89 19.42 2.15 13.17
C LYS A 89 18.30 1.24 12.65
N ILE A 90 17.66 1.57 11.53
CA ILE A 90 16.50 0.82 11.04
C ILE A 90 16.87 -0.63 10.71
N THR A 91 15.99 -1.55 11.10
CA THR A 91 16.15 -2.99 10.86
C THR A 91 15.10 -3.50 9.89
N ALA A 92 15.28 -4.72 9.38
CA ALA A 92 14.26 -5.39 8.56
C ALA A 92 12.96 -5.62 9.34
N GLU A 93 13.05 -5.89 10.63
CA GLU A 93 11.91 -6.04 11.53
C GLU A 93 11.13 -4.73 11.67
N ASP A 94 11.81 -3.60 11.80
CA ASP A 94 11.18 -2.27 11.83
C ASP A 94 10.40 -2.00 10.55
N VAL A 95 10.97 -2.28 9.39
CA VAL A 95 10.32 -2.13 8.08
C VAL A 95 9.10 -3.03 7.97
N ALA A 96 9.21 -4.30 8.37
CA ALA A 96 8.09 -5.25 8.36
C ALA A 96 6.96 -4.78 9.27
N GLN A 97 7.27 -4.29 10.47
CA GLN A 97 6.29 -3.76 11.40
C GLN A 97 5.59 -2.50 10.84
N ILE A 98 6.35 -1.56 10.31
CA ILE A 98 5.83 -0.34 9.70
C ILE A 98 4.86 -0.67 8.57
N LEU A 99 5.25 -1.56 7.64
CA LEU A 99 4.40 -1.96 6.52
C LEU A 99 3.15 -2.71 6.99
N SER A 100 3.25 -3.60 7.96
CA SER A 100 2.11 -4.32 8.53
C SER A 100 1.12 -3.38 9.22
N GLU A 101 1.60 -2.30 9.81
CA GLU A 101 0.78 -1.31 10.50
C GLU A 101 0.02 -0.39 9.53
N VAL A 102 0.64 0.03 8.44
CA VAL A 102 0.04 0.96 7.47
C VAL A 102 -0.81 0.29 6.39
N CYS A 103 -0.61 -1.00 6.14
CA CYS A 103 -1.42 -1.79 5.22
C CYS A 103 -2.61 -2.43 5.94
N LEU A 104 -3.61 -2.90 5.17
CA LEU A 104 -4.74 -3.64 5.74
C LEU A 104 -4.28 -4.89 6.49
N SER A 105 -4.99 -5.22 7.55
CA SER A 105 -4.85 -6.51 8.22
C SER A 105 -5.17 -7.67 7.27
N ALA A 106 -4.64 -8.87 7.56
CA ALA A 106 -4.93 -10.06 6.77
C ALA A 106 -6.45 -10.34 6.70
N THR A 107 -7.17 -10.11 7.80
CA THR A 107 -8.62 -10.29 7.88
C THR A 107 -9.38 -9.32 6.97
N ASP A 108 -9.03 -8.03 7.02
CA ASP A 108 -9.71 -7.01 6.20
C ASP A 108 -9.33 -7.15 4.73
N PHE A 109 -8.10 -7.50 4.43
CA PHE A 109 -7.66 -7.84 3.08
C PHE A 109 -8.45 -9.04 2.51
N HIS A 110 -8.73 -10.05 3.33
CA HIS A 110 -9.56 -11.19 2.92
C HIS A 110 -10.98 -10.76 2.56
N LYS A 111 -11.61 -9.87 3.34
CA LYS A 111 -12.95 -9.31 3.05
C LYS A 111 -12.96 -8.54 1.72
N VAL A 112 -11.94 -7.72 1.49
CA VAL A 112 -11.79 -7.00 0.22
C VAL A 112 -11.68 -7.96 -0.96
N ARG A 113 -10.85 -9.01 -0.83
CA ARG A 113 -10.74 -10.04 -1.87
C ARG A 113 -12.04 -10.76 -2.17
N GLN A 114 -12.86 -11.04 -1.17
CA GLN A 114 -14.20 -11.61 -1.37
C GLN A 114 -15.09 -10.67 -2.19
N ARG A 115 -15.18 -9.40 -1.79
CA ARG A 115 -15.96 -8.38 -2.53
C ARG A 115 -15.53 -8.23 -3.99
N ILE A 116 -14.23 -8.28 -4.25
CA ILE A 116 -13.69 -8.25 -5.62
C ILE A 116 -14.16 -9.47 -6.41
N ARG A 117 -14.06 -10.66 -5.84
CA ARG A 117 -14.49 -11.91 -6.51
C ARG A 117 -15.97 -11.94 -6.85
N GLU A 118 -16.81 -11.33 -6.04
CA GLU A 118 -18.25 -11.24 -6.27
C GLU A 118 -18.60 -10.28 -7.42
N LYS A 119 -17.70 -9.37 -7.78
CA LYS A 119 -17.90 -8.37 -8.84
C LYS A 119 -17.28 -8.76 -10.19
N ILE A 120 -16.41 -9.74 -10.18
CA ILE A 120 -15.78 -10.27 -11.41
C ILE A 120 -16.66 -11.42 -12.03
#